data_e522a245ce6f780caea53445ca8bd24a
#
_entry.id   e522a245ce6f780caea53445ca8bd24a
#
_cell.length_a   1.000
_cell.length_b   1.000
_cell.length_c   1.000
_cell.angle_alpha   90.00
_cell.angle_beta   90.00
_cell.angle_gamma   90.00
#
_symmetry.space_group_name_H-M   'P 1'
#
loop_
_entity.id
_entity.type
_entity.pdbx_description
1 polymer ?
#
loop_
_entity_poly.entity_id
_entity_poly.type
_entity_poly.pdbx_seq_one_letter_code
_entity_poly.pdbx_strand_id
1 'polypeptide(L)'
;MTRRYECVIRGRSTASPQTLFALVADGSRWSQWAAPLIPYSAWESLSPAGDSGVGAIRAVGRRKRPTREMVTIHEPGRRHGYTMLIDGPIHDYQAQVTFVEDADGTQVTWRGRYETRWRAVGAAYWLILRVVLGTLTRKLIIAAERQDG
;
A
#
# COMPACT_ATOMS: atom_id res chain seq x y z
N MET A 1 -26.36 8.91 3.66
CA MET A 1 -25.42 9.56 2.73
C MET A 1 -23.99 9.18 3.12
N THR A 2 -23.22 8.65 2.19
CA THR A 2 -21.82 8.34 2.44
C THR A 2 -20.93 9.54 2.18
N ARG A 3 -19.82 9.60 2.88
CA ARG A 3 -18.79 10.62 2.71
C ARG A 3 -17.49 9.96 2.27
N ARG A 4 -16.78 10.61 1.37
CA ARG A 4 -15.48 10.14 0.88
C ARG A 4 -14.37 10.85 1.64
N TYR A 5 -13.37 10.07 2.02
CA TYR A 5 -12.16 10.54 2.70
C TYR A 5 -10.95 10.15 1.87
N GLU A 6 -9.95 11.00 1.89
CA GLU A 6 -8.70 10.74 1.20
C GLU A 6 -7.52 11.16 2.06
N CYS A 7 -6.48 10.32 2.09
CA CYS A 7 -5.21 10.60 2.76
C CYS A 7 -4.09 10.47 1.74
N VAL A 8 -3.22 11.47 1.67
CA VAL A 8 -2.08 11.50 0.73
C VAL A 8 -0.80 11.73 1.52
N ILE A 9 0.15 10.80 1.35
CA ILE A 9 1.49 10.88 1.94
C ILE A 9 2.51 11.00 0.81
N ARG A 10 3.44 11.93 0.94
CA ARG A 10 4.51 12.14 -0.02
C ARG A 10 5.86 11.95 0.65
N GLY A 11 6.79 11.34 -0.09
CA GLY A 11 8.17 11.18 0.35
C GLY A 11 9.11 11.22 -0.84
N ARG A 12 10.39 11.31 -0.57
CA ARG A 12 11.43 11.26 -1.60
C ARG A 12 12.45 10.20 -1.24
N SER A 13 12.98 9.54 -2.28
CA SER A 13 13.97 8.49 -2.13
C SER A 13 15.08 8.68 -3.15
N THR A 14 16.29 8.27 -2.80
CA THR A 14 17.40 8.15 -3.75
C THR A 14 17.33 6.84 -4.53
N ALA A 15 16.46 5.91 -4.11
CA ALA A 15 16.28 4.63 -4.82
C ALA A 15 15.55 4.83 -6.15
N SER A 16 15.74 3.87 -7.05
CA SER A 16 15.06 3.89 -8.35
C SER A 16 13.57 3.57 -8.20
N PRO A 17 12.73 4.05 -9.14
CA PRO A 17 11.32 3.67 -9.16
C PRO A 17 11.11 2.15 -9.25
N GLN A 18 12.00 1.46 -9.95
CA GLN A 18 11.92 0.01 -10.12
C GLN A 18 12.13 -0.73 -8.80
N THR A 19 13.09 -0.30 -7.99
CA THR A 19 13.35 -0.91 -6.68
C THR A 19 12.19 -0.66 -5.73
N LEU A 20 11.69 0.58 -5.67
CA LEU A 20 10.54 0.95 -4.85
C LEU A 20 9.29 0.16 -5.25
N PHE A 21 9.01 0.08 -6.54
CA PHE A 21 7.87 -0.67 -7.06
C PHE A 21 7.98 -2.16 -6.72
N ALA A 22 9.14 -2.76 -6.92
CA ALA A 22 9.34 -4.19 -6.68
C ALA A 22 9.03 -4.56 -5.23
N LEU A 23 9.40 -3.71 -4.28
CA LEU A 23 9.12 -3.96 -2.85
C LEU A 23 7.63 -3.86 -2.53
N VAL A 24 6.94 -2.86 -3.04
CA VAL A 24 5.53 -2.67 -2.73
C VAL A 24 4.63 -3.64 -3.50
N ALA A 25 5.04 -4.04 -4.69
CA ALA A 25 4.26 -4.95 -5.53
C ALA A 25 4.36 -6.41 -5.07
N ASP A 26 5.45 -6.80 -4.40
CA ASP A 26 5.58 -8.16 -3.89
C ASP A 26 4.89 -8.27 -2.52
N GLY A 27 3.67 -8.76 -2.54
CA GLY A 27 2.86 -8.92 -1.32
C GLY A 27 3.47 -9.83 -0.27
N SER A 28 4.36 -10.75 -0.65
CA SER A 28 5.02 -11.66 0.29
C SER A 28 6.15 -11.01 1.07
N ARG A 29 6.63 -9.85 0.64
CA ARG A 29 7.81 -9.18 1.23
C ARG A 29 7.47 -8.05 2.21
N TRP A 30 6.21 -7.67 2.33
CA TRP A 30 5.82 -6.56 3.20
C TRP A 30 6.27 -6.76 4.65
N SER A 31 6.22 -7.99 5.17
CA SER A 31 6.69 -8.27 6.52
C SER A 31 8.20 -8.09 6.69
N GLN A 32 8.96 -8.09 5.61
CA GLN A 32 10.41 -7.85 5.66
C GLN A 32 10.73 -6.37 5.81
N TRP A 33 10.04 -5.50 5.06
CA TRP A 33 10.36 -4.08 5.10
C TRP A 33 9.40 -3.25 5.96
N ALA A 34 8.20 -3.74 6.24
CA ALA A 34 7.18 -3.00 6.99
C ALA A 34 7.02 -3.47 8.45
N ALA A 35 7.84 -4.40 8.91
CA ALA A 35 7.83 -4.81 10.32
C ALA A 35 8.29 -3.66 11.22
N PRO A 36 7.82 -3.57 12.47
CA PRO A 36 6.83 -4.42 13.11
C PRO A 36 5.37 -4.06 12.80
N LEU A 37 5.12 -3.03 12.00
CA LEU A 37 3.76 -2.60 11.64
C LEU A 37 3.00 -3.73 10.94
N ILE A 38 3.65 -4.41 9.99
CA ILE A 38 3.11 -5.56 9.29
C ILE A 38 3.99 -6.78 9.58
N PRO A 39 3.66 -7.56 10.61
CA PRO A 39 4.49 -8.71 11.00
C PRO A 39 4.30 -9.95 10.12
N TYR A 40 3.25 -9.97 9.29
CA TYR A 40 2.93 -11.10 8.42
C TYR A 40 2.52 -10.61 7.05
N SER A 41 3.02 -11.27 6.01
CA SER A 41 2.60 -11.03 4.62
C SER A 41 2.81 -12.27 3.77
N ALA A 42 1.83 -12.59 2.92
CA ALA A 42 1.90 -13.74 2.02
C ALA A 42 0.92 -13.55 0.87
N TRP A 43 1.20 -14.19 -0.26
CA TRP A 43 0.22 -14.32 -1.33
C TRP A 43 -0.82 -15.35 -0.93
N GLU A 44 -2.10 -14.99 -1.02
CA GLU A 44 -3.22 -15.92 -0.80
C GLU A 44 -3.58 -16.60 -2.11
N SER A 45 -3.65 -15.83 -3.20
CA SER A 45 -3.89 -16.35 -4.54
C SER A 45 -3.24 -15.45 -5.59
N LEU A 46 -2.81 -16.06 -6.68
CA LEU A 46 -2.27 -15.32 -7.82
C LEU A 46 -3.40 -14.79 -8.70
N SER A 47 -3.06 -13.93 -9.64
CA SER A 47 -4.03 -13.39 -10.61
C SER A 47 -4.56 -14.49 -11.52
N PRO A 48 -5.65 -14.24 -12.27
CA PRO A 48 -6.13 -15.19 -13.30
C PRO A 48 -5.07 -15.57 -14.32
N ALA A 49 -4.09 -14.67 -14.58
CA ALA A 49 -2.98 -14.94 -15.49
C ALA A 49 -1.85 -15.78 -14.84
N GLY A 50 -1.96 -16.11 -13.55
CA GLY A 50 -0.97 -16.91 -12.82
C GLY A 50 0.21 -16.11 -12.27
N ASP A 51 0.13 -14.79 -12.27
CA ASP A 51 1.17 -13.89 -11.76
C ASP A 51 0.69 -13.09 -10.54
N SER A 52 1.50 -12.17 -10.05
CA SER A 52 1.18 -11.29 -8.93
C SER A 52 0.66 -9.92 -9.37
N GLY A 53 0.13 -9.83 -10.59
CA GLY A 53 -0.47 -8.63 -11.14
C GLY A 53 -1.91 -8.41 -10.70
N VAL A 54 -2.66 -7.64 -11.50
CA VAL A 54 -4.06 -7.29 -11.20
C VAL A 54 -4.90 -8.55 -10.96
N GLY A 55 -5.63 -8.57 -9.84
CA GLY A 55 -6.45 -9.70 -9.42
C GLY A 55 -5.78 -10.62 -8.41
N ALA A 56 -4.46 -10.52 -8.20
CA ALA A 56 -3.78 -11.27 -7.14
C ALA A 56 -4.23 -10.76 -5.77
N ILE A 57 -4.35 -11.68 -4.81
CA ILE A 57 -4.78 -11.37 -3.44
C ILE A 57 -3.65 -11.70 -2.47
N ARG A 58 -3.31 -10.74 -1.62
CA ARG A 58 -2.34 -10.91 -0.55
C ARG A 58 -3.01 -10.80 0.81
N ALA A 59 -2.43 -11.47 1.80
CA ALA A 59 -2.84 -11.36 3.19
C ALA A 59 -1.71 -10.66 3.94
N VAL A 60 -2.01 -9.56 4.60
CA VAL A 60 -1.02 -8.75 5.32
C VAL A 60 -1.51 -8.36 6.70
N GLY A 61 -0.58 -8.14 7.62
CA GLY A 61 -0.88 -7.69 8.96
C GLY A 61 -0.62 -8.77 10.00
N ARG A 62 -1.65 -9.26 10.66
CA ARG A 62 -1.54 -10.29 11.69
C ARG A 62 -1.88 -11.66 11.11
N ARG A 63 -1.06 -12.66 11.40
CA ARG A 63 -1.23 -14.01 10.85
C ARG A 63 -2.60 -14.63 11.13
N LYS A 64 -3.15 -14.42 12.34
CA LYS A 64 -4.44 -14.99 12.75
C LYS A 64 -5.63 -14.28 12.12
N ARG A 65 -5.49 -12.99 11.83
CA ARG A 65 -6.54 -12.16 11.21
C ARG A 65 -5.91 -11.19 10.23
N PRO A 66 -5.41 -11.68 9.10
CA PRO A 66 -4.80 -10.80 8.12
C PRO A 66 -5.84 -9.95 7.41
N THR A 67 -5.42 -8.78 6.98
CA THR A 67 -6.17 -7.98 6.02
C THR A 67 -5.91 -8.54 4.64
N ARG A 68 -6.97 -8.79 3.89
CA ARG A 68 -6.88 -9.29 2.51
C ARG A 68 -6.94 -8.11 1.56
N GLU A 69 -5.99 -8.06 0.64
CA GLU A 69 -5.89 -6.96 -0.33
C GLU A 69 -5.74 -7.53 -1.73
N MET A 70 -6.54 -7.01 -2.66
CA MET A 70 -6.47 -7.40 -4.06
C MET A 70 -5.79 -6.32 -4.88
N VAL A 71 -4.83 -6.71 -5.71
CA VAL A 71 -4.13 -5.80 -6.62
C VAL A 71 -5.10 -5.30 -7.68
N THR A 72 -5.20 -3.99 -7.85
CA THR A 72 -6.06 -3.34 -8.84
C THR A 72 -5.28 -2.61 -9.92
N ILE A 73 -4.03 -2.21 -9.63
CA ILE A 73 -3.16 -1.50 -10.57
C ILE A 73 -1.77 -2.11 -10.46
N HIS A 74 -1.18 -2.47 -11.59
CA HIS A 74 0.16 -3.04 -11.65
C HIS A 74 0.90 -2.48 -12.87
N GLU A 75 1.56 -1.35 -12.68
CA GLU A 75 2.35 -0.65 -13.71
C GLU A 75 3.80 -0.58 -13.23
N PRO A 76 4.65 -1.55 -13.64
CA PRO A 76 6.02 -1.64 -13.14
C PRO A 76 6.80 -0.33 -13.20
N GLY A 77 7.41 0.02 -12.07
CA GLY A 77 8.19 1.24 -11.94
C GLY A 77 7.38 2.54 -11.90
N ARG A 78 6.05 2.46 -11.99
CA ARG A 78 5.20 3.66 -12.06
C ARG A 78 4.13 3.70 -10.99
N ARG A 79 3.31 2.64 -10.88
CA ARG A 79 2.13 2.69 -10.02
C ARG A 79 1.69 1.30 -9.59
N HIS A 80 1.40 1.16 -8.31
CA HIS A 80 0.82 -0.04 -7.71
C HIS A 80 -0.44 0.35 -6.94
N GLY A 81 -1.54 -0.33 -7.19
CA GLY A 81 -2.80 -0.07 -6.50
C GLY A 81 -3.43 -1.34 -5.96
N TYR A 82 -4.20 -1.19 -4.91
CA TYR A 82 -4.91 -2.30 -4.28
C TYR A 82 -6.18 -1.83 -3.61
N THR A 83 -7.09 -2.78 -3.37
CA THR A 83 -8.31 -2.57 -2.59
C THR A 83 -8.32 -3.56 -1.43
N MET A 84 -8.96 -3.19 -0.33
CA MET A 84 -9.17 -4.11 0.79
C MET A 84 -10.45 -4.90 0.59
N LEU A 85 -10.39 -6.21 0.85
CA LEU A 85 -11.53 -7.11 0.83
C LEU A 85 -12.07 -7.23 2.26
N ILE A 86 -12.72 -6.17 2.74
CA ILE A 86 -13.22 -6.09 4.12
C ILE A 86 -14.69 -5.74 4.15
N ASP A 87 -15.37 -6.26 5.17
CA ASP A 87 -16.70 -5.80 5.59
C ASP A 87 -16.54 -5.00 6.88
N GLY A 88 -17.17 -3.84 6.95
CA GLY A 88 -17.07 -3.03 8.14
C GLY A 88 -17.63 -1.64 7.95
N PRO A 89 -17.30 -0.72 8.88
CA PRO A 89 -17.85 0.64 8.85
C PRO A 89 -17.30 1.50 7.72
N ILE A 90 -16.24 1.07 7.05
CA ILE A 90 -15.71 1.75 5.87
C ILE A 90 -15.94 0.88 4.63
N HIS A 91 -16.10 1.53 3.49
CA HIS A 91 -16.38 0.88 2.20
C HIS A 91 -15.45 1.42 1.12
N ASP A 92 -15.30 0.64 0.06
CA ASP A 92 -14.60 1.04 -1.15
C ASP A 92 -13.21 1.62 -0.87
N TYR A 93 -12.46 0.95 0.02
CA TYR A 93 -11.09 1.34 0.29
C TYR A 93 -10.22 1.04 -0.92
N GLN A 94 -9.56 2.08 -1.42
CA GLN A 94 -8.61 1.96 -2.52
C GLN A 94 -7.35 2.72 -2.18
N ALA A 95 -6.21 2.10 -2.43
CA ALA A 95 -4.93 2.74 -2.24
C ALA A 95 -4.08 2.60 -3.49
N GLN A 96 -3.19 3.57 -3.71
CA GLN A 96 -2.19 3.45 -4.76
C GLN A 96 -0.92 4.16 -4.34
N VAL A 97 0.20 3.62 -4.81
CA VAL A 97 1.52 4.20 -4.65
C VAL A 97 2.04 4.55 -6.04
N THR A 98 2.47 5.78 -6.20
CA THR A 98 2.98 6.30 -7.47
C THR A 98 4.45 6.69 -7.31
N PHE A 99 5.26 6.37 -8.32
CA PHE A 99 6.69 6.67 -8.34
C PHE A 99 7.01 7.53 -9.56
N VAL A 100 7.59 8.71 -9.31
CA VAL A 100 7.98 9.64 -10.36
C VAL A 100 9.45 9.99 -10.20
N GLU A 101 10.27 9.58 -11.15
CA GLU A 101 11.71 9.88 -11.15
C GLU A 101 11.96 11.29 -11.63
N ASP A 102 12.91 11.96 -10.98
CA ASP A 102 13.41 13.26 -11.40
C ASP A 102 14.95 13.30 -11.24
N ALA A 103 15.56 14.47 -11.43
CA ALA A 103 17.02 14.63 -11.37
C ALA A 103 17.60 14.27 -9.98
N ASP A 104 16.82 14.39 -8.92
CA ASP A 104 17.29 14.23 -7.54
C ASP A 104 16.89 12.89 -6.91
N GLY A 105 16.17 12.04 -7.63
CA GLY A 105 15.73 10.76 -7.14
C GLY A 105 14.30 10.41 -7.54
N THR A 106 13.55 9.77 -6.66
CA THR A 106 12.17 9.35 -6.92
C THR A 106 11.22 9.99 -5.91
N GLN A 107 10.17 10.61 -6.41
CA GLN A 107 9.05 11.06 -5.59
C GLN A 107 8.07 9.90 -5.41
N VAL A 108 7.77 9.60 -4.15
CA VAL A 108 6.82 8.54 -3.77
C VAL A 108 5.56 9.20 -3.24
N THR A 109 4.41 8.84 -3.81
CA THR A 109 3.11 9.30 -3.33
C THR A 109 2.24 8.10 -2.99
N TRP A 110 1.84 7.98 -1.74
CA TRP A 110 0.93 6.93 -1.28
C TRP A 110 -0.42 7.56 -0.97
N ARG A 111 -1.45 7.13 -1.67
CA ARG A 111 -2.79 7.69 -1.56
C ARG A 111 -3.76 6.58 -1.15
N GLY A 112 -4.57 6.85 -0.12
CA GLY A 112 -5.65 5.97 0.30
C GLY A 112 -6.96 6.73 0.34
N ARG A 113 -8.05 6.11 -0.14
CA ARG A 113 -9.39 6.70 -0.06
C ARG A 113 -10.39 5.63 0.35
N TYR A 114 -11.46 6.08 1.00
CA TYR A 114 -12.53 5.21 1.46
C TYR A 114 -13.81 6.01 1.65
N GLU A 115 -14.91 5.31 1.84
CA GLU A 115 -16.20 5.91 2.10
C GLU A 115 -16.78 5.37 3.40
N THR A 116 -17.54 6.21 4.11
CA THR A 116 -18.27 5.81 5.30
C THR A 116 -19.47 6.72 5.51
N ARG A 117 -20.48 6.19 6.22
CA ARG A 117 -21.67 6.93 6.59
C ARG A 117 -21.46 7.80 7.84
N TRP A 118 -20.52 7.41 8.70
CA TRP A 118 -20.34 8.04 10.01
C TRP A 118 -19.13 8.96 10.04
N ARG A 119 -19.37 10.22 10.37
CA ARG A 119 -18.31 11.24 10.43
C ARG A 119 -17.21 10.88 11.43
N ALA A 120 -17.60 10.40 12.63
CA ALA A 120 -16.64 10.06 13.67
C ALA A 120 -15.74 8.91 13.23
N VAL A 121 -16.32 7.88 12.58
CA VAL A 121 -15.57 6.76 12.03
C VAL A 121 -14.64 7.24 10.93
N GLY A 122 -15.14 8.08 10.02
CA GLY A 122 -14.33 8.61 8.92
C GLY A 122 -13.13 9.40 9.41
N ALA A 123 -13.33 10.29 10.37
CA ALA A 123 -12.24 11.09 10.94
C ALA A 123 -11.23 10.25 11.71
N ALA A 124 -11.70 9.32 12.54
CA ALA A 124 -10.81 8.43 13.30
C ALA A 124 -9.98 7.54 12.36
N TYR A 125 -10.61 6.96 11.36
CA TYR A 125 -9.93 6.12 10.38
C TYR A 125 -8.91 6.92 9.56
N TRP A 126 -9.25 8.18 9.24
CA TRP A 126 -8.33 9.06 8.51
C TRP A 126 -7.03 9.29 9.30
N LEU A 127 -7.14 9.52 10.60
CA LEU A 127 -5.96 9.68 11.47
C LEU A 127 -5.13 8.41 11.52
N ILE A 128 -5.78 7.25 11.68
CA ILE A 128 -5.09 5.94 11.68
C ILE A 128 -4.40 5.72 10.34
N LEU A 129 -5.10 5.95 9.26
CA LEU A 129 -4.57 5.75 7.91
C LEU A 129 -3.37 6.66 7.64
N ARG A 130 -3.44 7.91 8.09
CA ARG A 130 -2.33 8.84 7.95
C ARG A 130 -1.06 8.32 8.64
N VAL A 131 -1.19 7.77 9.84
CA VAL A 131 -0.05 7.19 10.57
C VAL A 131 0.45 5.93 9.86
N VAL A 132 -0.46 5.05 9.45
CA VAL A 132 -0.11 3.78 8.77
C VAL A 132 0.59 4.07 7.44
N LEU A 133 -0.02 4.87 6.57
CA LEU A 133 0.57 5.17 5.25
C LEU A 133 1.86 5.97 5.37
N GLY A 134 1.96 6.88 6.34
CA GLY A 134 3.19 7.60 6.61
C GLY A 134 4.32 6.68 7.04
N THR A 135 4.03 5.73 7.92
CA THR A 135 4.99 4.73 8.39
C THR A 135 5.42 3.81 7.24
N LEU A 136 4.45 3.33 6.46
CA LEU A 136 4.74 2.47 5.31
C LEU A 136 5.61 3.18 4.28
N THR A 137 5.31 4.43 3.96
CA THR A 137 6.10 5.21 3.00
C THR A 137 7.54 5.34 3.47
N ARG A 138 7.75 5.70 4.74
CA ARG A 138 9.10 5.84 5.31
C ARG A 138 9.86 4.51 5.29
N LYS A 139 9.22 3.43 5.71
CA LYS A 139 9.85 2.10 5.73
C LYS A 139 10.17 1.60 4.33
N LEU A 140 9.29 1.84 3.38
CA LEU A 140 9.51 1.49 1.97
C LEU A 140 10.75 2.20 1.43
N ILE A 141 10.86 3.51 1.67
CA ILE A 141 11.98 4.32 1.22
C ILE A 141 13.30 3.80 1.82
N ILE A 142 13.33 3.56 3.13
CA ILE A 142 14.52 3.04 3.80
C ILE A 142 14.95 1.69 3.22
N ALA A 143 14.00 0.78 3.03
CA ALA A 143 14.27 -0.54 2.49
C ALA A 143 14.81 -0.48 1.06
N ALA A 144 14.20 0.36 0.22
CA ALA A 144 14.62 0.52 -1.16
C ALA A 144 16.02 1.14 -1.27
N GLU A 145 16.32 2.14 -0.44
CA GLU A 145 17.63 2.79 -0.42
C GLU A 145 18.73 1.84 0.03
N ARG A 146 18.42 0.91 0.93
CA ARG A 146 19.37 -0.14 1.34
C ARG A 146 19.69 -1.12 0.21
N GLN A 147 18.72 -1.40 -0.68
CA GLN A 147 18.96 -2.28 -1.81
C GLN A 147 19.79 -1.62 -2.90
N ASP A 148 19.56 -0.33 -3.14
CA ASP A 148 20.25 0.43 -4.18
C ASP A 148 21.61 0.96 -3.72
N GLY A 149 21.83 0.98 -2.41
CA GLY A 149 23.06 1.47 -1.81
C GLY A 149 24.20 0.47 -1.76
#